data_7b5ad267e7b768376f8b078ef44515fa
#
_entry.id   7b5ad267e7b768376f8b078ef44515fa
#
_cell.length_a   1.000
_cell.length_b   1.000
_cell.length_c   1.000
_cell.angle_alpha   90.00
_cell.angle_beta   90.00
_cell.angle_gamma   90.00
#
_symmetry.space_group_name_H-M   'P 1'
#
loop_
_entity.id
_entity.type
_entity.pdbx_description
1 polymer ?
#
loop_
_entity_poly.entity_id
_entity_poly.type
_entity_poly.pdbx_seq_one_letter_code
_entity_poly.pdbx_strand_id
1 'polypeptide(L)'
;VRGPTPPETTDPVMAGHPIDRFLAAGREARGLPAVAPADPGTLLRRVTYDLTGLPPEPGVVAAFLEESKTPAGFDAAYGRAIERLLDSAAYGERWARHWLDWARYADTAGDNSDFPIPEAYLYRNYVIDAFNADVPYDRFLTEQIAGDLLPARNREERNRQTIATGYIAMARRFGSLVERYPQHLTIEDTIDNLGRTVLGLTISCARCHDHKFDPIS
;
A
#
# COMPACT_ATOMS: atom_id res chain seq x y z
N VAL A 1 -5.57 22.28 6.35
CA VAL A 1 -6.14 22.50 5.01
C VAL A 1 -7.58 21.98 5.05
N ARG A 2 -8.57 22.83 4.73
CA ARG A 2 -9.94 22.34 4.56
C ARG A 2 -10.04 21.72 3.18
N GLY A 3 -10.52 20.48 3.10
CA GLY A 3 -10.81 19.82 1.83
C GLY A 3 -11.88 20.57 1.03
N PRO A 4 -11.93 20.41 -0.31
CA PRO A 4 -12.98 21.00 -1.12
C PRO A 4 -14.36 20.42 -0.75
N THR A 5 -15.40 21.24 -0.84
CA THR A 5 -16.78 20.76 -0.64
C THR A 5 -17.18 19.87 -1.82
N PRO A 6 -17.66 18.63 -1.57
CA PRO A 6 -18.13 17.77 -2.65
C PRO A 6 -19.28 18.45 -3.43
N PRO A 7 -19.21 18.47 -4.77
CA PRO A 7 -20.24 19.09 -5.60
C PRO A 7 -21.57 18.33 -5.49
N GLU A 8 -22.66 18.97 -5.85
CA GLU A 8 -23.92 18.27 -6.07
C GLU A 8 -23.88 17.51 -7.39
N THR A 9 -24.61 16.41 -7.50
CA THR A 9 -24.73 15.59 -8.69
C THR A 9 -26.21 15.24 -8.92
N THR A 10 -26.59 15.09 -10.18
CA THR A 10 -27.91 14.61 -10.60
C THR A 10 -28.01 13.08 -10.55
N ASP A 11 -26.90 12.38 -10.40
CA ASP A 11 -26.83 10.92 -10.33
C ASP A 11 -27.14 10.43 -8.91
N PRO A 12 -28.31 9.82 -8.65
CA PRO A 12 -28.72 9.40 -7.30
C PRO A 12 -27.85 8.26 -6.75
N VAL A 13 -27.23 7.45 -7.63
CA VAL A 13 -26.34 6.34 -7.22
C VAL A 13 -25.04 6.89 -6.65
N MET A 14 -24.53 7.97 -7.26
CA MET A 14 -23.25 8.58 -6.87
C MET A 14 -23.40 9.71 -5.84
N ALA A 15 -24.61 10.04 -5.41
CA ALA A 15 -24.83 11.12 -4.44
C ALA A 15 -24.40 10.79 -3.00
N GLY A 16 -24.31 9.51 -2.66
CA GLY A 16 -24.06 9.01 -1.30
C GLY A 16 -22.63 9.16 -0.78
N HIS A 17 -21.64 9.20 -1.67
CA HIS A 17 -20.23 9.23 -1.29
C HIS A 17 -19.50 10.46 -1.85
N PRO A 18 -18.68 11.17 -1.06
CA PRO A 18 -18.00 12.40 -1.51
C PRO A 18 -17.17 12.22 -2.78
N ILE A 19 -16.39 11.13 -2.89
CA ILE A 19 -15.55 10.86 -4.07
C ILE A 19 -16.41 10.64 -5.31
N ASP A 20 -17.51 9.88 -5.17
CA ASP A 20 -18.43 9.61 -6.27
C ASP A 20 -19.08 10.89 -6.79
N ARG A 21 -19.38 11.84 -5.91
CA ARG A 21 -19.92 13.17 -6.30
C ARG A 21 -18.92 13.95 -7.15
N PHE A 22 -17.62 13.94 -6.84
CA PHE A 22 -16.59 14.56 -7.69
C PHE A 22 -16.48 13.85 -9.04
N LEU A 23 -16.53 12.53 -9.07
CA LEU A 23 -16.49 11.75 -10.33
C LEU A 23 -17.72 12.01 -11.18
N ALA A 24 -18.92 12.03 -10.57
CA ALA A 24 -20.17 12.33 -11.28
C ALA A 24 -20.15 13.72 -11.87
N ALA A 25 -19.80 14.75 -11.09
CA ALA A 25 -19.72 16.13 -11.59
C ALA A 25 -18.70 16.27 -12.73
N GLY A 26 -17.54 15.62 -12.64
CA GLY A 26 -16.54 15.61 -13.71
C GLY A 26 -17.02 14.93 -14.99
N ARG A 27 -17.83 13.88 -14.87
CA ARG A 27 -18.48 13.18 -15.98
C ARG A 27 -19.59 14.04 -16.60
N GLU A 28 -20.47 14.58 -15.78
CA GLU A 28 -21.58 15.45 -16.20
C GLU A 28 -21.07 16.69 -16.96
N ALA A 29 -20.04 17.34 -16.46
CA ALA A 29 -19.42 18.50 -17.12
C ALA A 29 -18.88 18.19 -18.54
N ARG A 30 -18.63 16.90 -18.83
CA ARG A 30 -18.17 16.44 -20.15
C ARG A 30 -19.26 15.79 -21.00
N GLY A 31 -20.51 15.79 -20.54
CA GLY A 31 -21.63 15.14 -21.20
C GLY A 31 -21.48 13.63 -21.35
N LEU A 32 -20.72 12.98 -20.48
CA LEU A 32 -20.49 11.53 -20.53
C LEU A 32 -21.62 10.80 -19.78
N PRO A 33 -22.27 9.78 -20.42
CA PRO A 33 -23.33 9.02 -19.77
C PRO A 33 -22.79 8.16 -18.62
N ALA A 34 -23.64 7.86 -17.64
CA ALA A 34 -23.34 6.86 -16.63
C ALA A 34 -23.29 5.45 -17.27
N VAL A 35 -22.35 4.66 -16.85
CA VAL A 35 -22.27 3.24 -17.23
C VAL A 35 -23.01 2.42 -16.19
N ALA A 36 -23.76 1.40 -16.60
CA ALA A 36 -24.45 0.51 -15.70
C ALA A 36 -23.45 -0.22 -14.77
N PRO A 37 -23.83 -0.51 -13.52
CA PRO A 37 -23.04 -1.35 -12.62
C PRO A 37 -22.72 -2.71 -13.27
N ALA A 38 -21.56 -3.27 -12.94
CA ALA A 38 -21.21 -4.61 -13.37
C ALA A 38 -22.11 -5.65 -12.65
N ASP A 39 -22.25 -6.82 -13.25
CA ASP A 39 -22.99 -7.92 -12.63
C ASP A 39 -22.33 -8.42 -11.34
N PRO A 40 -23.09 -9.07 -10.42
CA PRO A 40 -22.58 -9.52 -9.14
C PRO A 40 -21.34 -10.41 -9.22
N GLY A 41 -21.29 -11.34 -10.18
CA GLY A 41 -20.14 -12.23 -10.37
C GLY A 41 -18.87 -11.50 -10.78
N THR A 42 -19.01 -10.52 -11.66
CA THR A 42 -17.91 -9.63 -12.06
C THR A 42 -17.41 -8.81 -10.87
N LEU A 43 -18.32 -8.28 -10.03
CA LEU A 43 -17.94 -7.50 -8.85
C LEU A 43 -17.22 -8.36 -7.80
N LEU A 44 -17.72 -9.57 -7.51
CA LEU A 44 -17.05 -10.51 -6.63
C LEU A 44 -15.65 -10.86 -7.14
N ARG A 45 -15.53 -11.15 -8.43
CA ARG A 45 -14.23 -11.45 -9.03
C ARG A 45 -13.25 -10.29 -8.88
N ARG A 46 -13.69 -9.06 -9.17
CA ARG A 46 -12.83 -7.86 -9.05
C ARG A 46 -12.35 -7.67 -7.62
N VAL A 47 -13.25 -7.64 -6.64
CA VAL A 47 -12.87 -7.42 -5.24
C VAL A 47 -11.96 -8.52 -4.71
N THR A 48 -12.15 -9.77 -5.12
CA THR A 48 -11.28 -10.88 -4.71
C THR A 48 -9.86 -10.69 -5.25
N TYR A 49 -9.73 -10.36 -6.54
CA TYR A 49 -8.40 -10.05 -7.11
C TYR A 49 -7.75 -8.82 -6.50
N ASP A 50 -8.52 -7.77 -6.24
CA ASP A 50 -8.00 -6.53 -5.67
C ASP A 50 -7.46 -6.76 -4.26
N LEU A 51 -8.19 -7.49 -3.43
CA LEU A 51 -7.84 -7.71 -2.03
C LEU A 51 -6.83 -8.84 -1.82
N THR A 52 -6.86 -9.90 -2.63
CA THR A 52 -6.03 -11.08 -2.40
C THR A 52 -5.08 -11.44 -3.53
N GLY A 53 -5.29 -10.86 -4.72
CA GLY A 53 -4.54 -11.24 -5.93
C GLY A 53 -4.93 -12.60 -6.52
N LEU A 54 -5.92 -13.28 -5.94
CA LEU A 54 -6.35 -14.63 -6.30
C LEU A 54 -7.78 -14.63 -6.89
N PRO A 55 -8.14 -15.61 -7.72
CA PRO A 55 -9.52 -15.78 -8.15
C PRO A 55 -10.41 -16.28 -7.00
N PRO A 56 -11.71 -15.94 -7.00
CA PRO A 56 -12.63 -16.55 -6.06
C PRO A 56 -12.82 -18.03 -6.36
N GLU A 57 -12.98 -18.86 -5.33
CA GLU A 57 -13.26 -20.27 -5.49
C GLU A 57 -14.65 -20.51 -6.10
N PRO A 58 -14.82 -21.53 -6.96
CA PRO A 58 -16.10 -21.80 -7.64
C PRO A 58 -17.29 -21.96 -6.70
N GLY A 59 -17.10 -22.62 -5.56
CA GLY A 59 -18.15 -22.79 -4.54
C GLY A 59 -18.58 -21.47 -3.90
N VAL A 60 -17.63 -20.57 -3.67
CA VAL A 60 -17.90 -19.21 -3.15
C VAL A 60 -18.67 -18.38 -4.17
N VAL A 61 -18.31 -18.48 -5.45
CA VAL A 61 -19.03 -17.78 -6.53
C VAL A 61 -20.48 -18.25 -6.60
N ALA A 62 -20.71 -19.58 -6.57
CA ALA A 62 -22.06 -20.13 -6.65
C ALA A 62 -22.94 -19.67 -5.47
N ALA A 63 -22.43 -19.75 -4.24
CA ALA A 63 -23.15 -19.28 -3.06
C ALA A 63 -23.45 -17.79 -3.11
N PHE A 64 -22.47 -16.98 -3.49
CA PHE A 64 -22.63 -15.54 -3.62
C PHE A 64 -23.69 -15.15 -4.65
N LEU A 65 -23.71 -15.80 -5.83
CA LEU A 65 -24.70 -15.53 -6.87
C LEU A 65 -26.11 -15.90 -6.42
N GLU A 66 -26.26 -16.98 -5.66
CA GLU A 66 -27.55 -17.36 -5.09
C GLU A 66 -28.08 -16.32 -4.10
N GLU A 67 -27.23 -15.84 -3.21
CA GLU A 67 -27.58 -14.80 -2.23
C GLU A 67 -27.84 -13.42 -2.89
N SER A 68 -27.22 -13.16 -4.03
CA SER A 68 -27.27 -11.87 -4.74
C SER A 68 -28.49 -11.70 -5.67
N LYS A 69 -29.48 -12.57 -5.61
CA LYS A 69 -30.67 -12.52 -6.47
C LYS A 69 -31.59 -11.31 -6.22
N THR A 70 -31.43 -10.65 -5.10
CA THR A 70 -32.12 -9.39 -4.78
C THR A 70 -31.11 -8.28 -4.45
N PRO A 71 -31.43 -6.99 -4.65
CA PRO A 71 -30.53 -5.89 -4.29
C PRO A 71 -30.06 -5.95 -2.82
N ALA A 72 -30.97 -6.14 -1.88
CA ALA A 72 -30.62 -6.26 -0.46
C ALA A 72 -29.77 -7.49 -0.15
N GLY A 73 -30.02 -8.61 -0.85
CA GLY A 73 -29.20 -9.82 -0.76
C GLY A 73 -27.80 -9.60 -1.28
N PHE A 74 -27.67 -8.89 -2.41
CA PHE A 74 -26.37 -8.52 -2.98
C PHE A 74 -25.54 -7.67 -1.99
N ASP A 75 -26.11 -6.58 -1.47
CA ASP A 75 -25.38 -5.68 -0.57
C ASP A 75 -24.86 -6.43 0.67
N ALA A 76 -25.72 -7.27 1.27
CA ALA A 76 -25.34 -8.06 2.43
C ALA A 76 -24.27 -9.12 2.10
N ALA A 77 -24.41 -9.83 0.97
CA ALA A 77 -23.45 -10.85 0.54
C ALA A 77 -22.11 -10.23 0.16
N TYR A 78 -22.13 -9.09 -0.52
CA TYR A 78 -20.93 -8.37 -0.94
C TYR A 78 -20.14 -7.82 0.26
N GLY A 79 -20.83 -7.23 1.25
CA GLY A 79 -20.21 -6.81 2.51
C GLY A 79 -19.52 -7.97 3.23
N ARG A 80 -20.23 -9.11 3.40
CA ARG A 80 -19.62 -10.31 4.01
C ARG A 80 -18.43 -10.85 3.21
N ALA A 81 -18.47 -10.77 1.89
CA ALA A 81 -17.35 -11.19 1.05
C ALA A 81 -16.12 -10.31 1.28
N ILE A 82 -16.30 -8.99 1.34
CA ILE A 82 -15.22 -8.02 1.62
C ILE A 82 -14.58 -8.31 2.98
N GLU A 83 -15.39 -8.40 4.05
CA GLU A 83 -14.87 -8.68 5.40
C GLU A 83 -14.04 -9.98 5.43
N ARG A 84 -14.56 -11.06 4.84
CA ARG A 84 -13.83 -12.33 4.78
C ARG A 84 -12.51 -12.23 4.01
N LEU A 85 -12.46 -11.43 2.93
CA LEU A 85 -11.25 -11.25 2.14
C LEU A 85 -10.21 -10.41 2.90
N LEU A 86 -10.65 -9.38 3.63
CA LEU A 86 -9.79 -8.56 4.49
C LEU A 86 -9.21 -9.38 5.66
N ASP A 87 -9.97 -10.31 6.22
CA ASP A 87 -9.52 -11.21 7.30
C ASP A 87 -8.60 -12.34 6.81
N SER A 88 -8.41 -12.49 5.50
CA SER A 88 -7.58 -13.56 4.96
C SER A 88 -6.09 -13.23 5.00
N ALA A 89 -5.23 -14.22 5.24
CA ALA A 89 -3.77 -14.06 5.17
C ALA A 89 -3.30 -13.56 3.78
N ALA A 90 -4.04 -13.91 2.73
CA ALA A 90 -3.74 -13.49 1.36
C ALA A 90 -3.88 -11.97 1.16
N TYR A 91 -4.67 -11.27 1.99
CA TYR A 91 -4.75 -9.82 1.98
C TYR A 91 -3.41 -9.17 2.27
N GLY A 92 -2.75 -9.57 3.36
CA GLY A 92 -1.43 -9.05 3.71
C GLY A 92 -0.38 -9.38 2.66
N GLU A 93 -0.37 -10.62 2.13
CA GLU A 93 0.55 -11.00 1.05
C GLU A 93 0.36 -10.13 -0.20
N ARG A 94 -0.87 -9.84 -0.57
CA ARG A 94 -1.20 -9.00 -1.73
C ARG A 94 -0.84 -7.53 -1.49
N TRP A 95 -1.23 -6.96 -0.35
CA TRP A 95 -1.08 -5.52 -0.11
C TRP A 95 0.30 -5.11 0.37
N ALA A 96 1.00 -5.99 1.10
CA ALA A 96 2.40 -5.80 1.44
C ALA A 96 3.28 -5.56 0.21
N ARG A 97 2.97 -6.19 -0.93
CA ARG A 97 3.70 -5.99 -2.18
C ARG A 97 3.75 -4.52 -2.60
N HIS A 98 2.64 -3.79 -2.47
CA HIS A 98 2.61 -2.37 -2.84
C HIS A 98 3.56 -1.53 -1.96
N TRP A 99 3.60 -1.83 -0.66
CA TRP A 99 4.55 -1.18 0.24
C TRP A 99 6.00 -1.58 -0.07
N LEU A 100 6.25 -2.86 -0.30
CA LEU A 100 7.58 -3.40 -0.61
C LEU A 100 8.15 -2.81 -1.91
N ASP A 101 7.32 -2.58 -2.92
CA ASP A 101 7.71 -1.88 -4.15
C ASP A 101 8.16 -0.44 -3.84
N TRP A 102 7.45 0.28 -3.00
CA TRP A 102 7.84 1.64 -2.58
C TRP A 102 9.07 1.65 -1.68
N ALA A 103 9.19 0.67 -0.78
CA ALA A 103 10.35 0.51 0.08
C ALA A 103 11.59 0.01 -0.69
N ARG A 104 11.48 -0.32 -1.97
CA ARG A 104 12.54 -0.89 -2.81
C ARG A 104 13.04 -2.24 -2.27
N TYR A 105 12.16 -3.04 -1.72
CA TYR A 105 12.52 -4.35 -1.18
C TYR A 105 13.22 -5.20 -2.25
N ALA A 106 14.33 -5.80 -1.87
CA ALA A 106 15.01 -6.84 -2.63
C ALA A 106 15.64 -7.84 -1.66
N ASP A 107 15.82 -9.08 -2.11
CA ASP A 107 16.54 -10.12 -1.37
C ASP A 107 18.06 -9.99 -1.55
N THR A 108 18.53 -8.94 -2.24
CA THR A 108 19.93 -8.68 -2.58
C THR A 108 20.33 -7.24 -2.28
N ALA A 109 21.63 -6.98 -2.21
CA ALA A 109 22.19 -5.68 -1.85
C ALA A 109 22.08 -4.61 -2.94
N GLY A 110 21.79 -5.01 -4.18
CA GLY A 110 21.80 -4.12 -5.34
C GLY A 110 23.20 -3.72 -5.79
N ASP A 111 23.25 -2.84 -6.80
CA ASP A 111 24.48 -2.36 -7.42
C ASP A 111 25.33 -3.46 -8.08
N ASN A 112 26.62 -3.20 -8.33
CA ASN A 112 27.51 -4.06 -9.10
C ASN A 112 27.79 -5.43 -8.45
N SER A 113 27.66 -5.53 -7.14
CA SER A 113 27.98 -6.78 -6.41
C SER A 113 26.78 -7.63 -6.10
N ASP A 114 25.64 -7.01 -5.99
CA ASP A 114 24.32 -7.62 -5.86
C ASP A 114 24.29 -8.97 -5.09
N PHE A 115 25.00 -9.03 -3.98
CA PHE A 115 25.07 -10.25 -3.17
C PHE A 115 23.76 -10.49 -2.40
N PRO A 116 23.38 -11.77 -2.17
CA PRO A 116 22.19 -12.10 -1.40
C PRO A 116 22.24 -11.57 0.05
N ILE A 117 21.10 -11.12 0.56
CA ILE A 117 20.87 -10.78 1.96
C ILE A 117 19.92 -11.82 2.56
N PRO A 118 20.44 -12.88 3.21
CA PRO A 118 19.60 -13.99 3.67
C PRO A 118 18.47 -13.61 4.62
N GLU A 119 18.62 -12.53 5.39
CA GLU A 119 17.66 -12.07 6.38
C GLU A 119 16.63 -11.06 5.82
N ALA A 120 16.70 -10.68 4.54
CA ALA A 120 15.81 -9.70 3.94
C ALA A 120 14.33 -10.08 4.09
N TYR A 121 14.01 -11.39 4.00
CA TYR A 121 12.65 -11.90 4.15
C TYR A 121 12.00 -11.55 5.50
N LEU A 122 12.79 -11.30 6.56
CA LEU A 122 12.23 -10.90 7.86
C LEU A 122 11.45 -9.59 7.75
N TYR A 123 12.02 -8.59 7.05
CA TYR A 123 11.33 -7.34 6.82
C TYR A 123 10.08 -7.52 5.94
N ARG A 124 10.15 -8.32 4.87
CA ARG A 124 8.99 -8.65 4.06
C ARG A 124 7.87 -9.26 4.90
N ASN A 125 8.20 -10.23 5.74
CA ASN A 125 7.22 -10.89 6.60
C ASN A 125 6.63 -9.91 7.62
N TYR A 126 7.44 -9.03 8.21
CA TYR A 126 6.95 -7.96 9.08
C TYR A 126 5.88 -7.10 8.37
N VAL A 127 6.13 -6.71 7.11
CA VAL A 127 5.16 -5.90 6.35
C VAL A 127 3.87 -6.68 6.10
N ILE A 128 3.93 -7.96 5.70
CA ILE A 128 2.76 -8.83 5.53
C ILE A 128 1.95 -8.93 6.83
N ASP A 129 2.63 -9.21 7.93
CA ASP A 129 2.00 -9.34 9.24
C ASP A 129 1.37 -8.03 9.72
N ALA A 130 2.00 -6.88 9.42
CA ALA A 130 1.47 -5.56 9.76
C ALA A 130 0.18 -5.25 9.01
N PHE A 131 0.07 -5.61 7.72
CA PHE A 131 -1.18 -5.48 6.96
C PHE A 131 -2.27 -6.42 7.48
N ASN A 132 -1.94 -7.68 7.77
CA ASN A 132 -2.90 -8.65 8.31
C ASN A 132 -3.36 -8.32 9.74
N ALA A 133 -2.54 -7.62 10.51
CA ALA A 133 -2.88 -7.15 11.85
C ALA A 133 -3.53 -5.76 11.86
N ASP A 134 -3.79 -5.18 10.70
CA ASP A 134 -4.34 -3.82 10.53
C ASP A 134 -3.61 -2.78 11.41
N VAL A 135 -2.27 -2.83 11.41
CA VAL A 135 -1.46 -1.91 12.22
C VAL A 135 -1.71 -0.47 11.75
N PRO A 136 -2.10 0.45 12.67
CA PRO A 136 -2.31 1.85 12.30
C PRO A 136 -1.10 2.44 11.57
N TYR A 137 -1.37 3.24 10.53
CA TYR A 137 -0.33 3.73 9.61
C TYR A 137 0.76 4.55 10.30
N ASP A 138 0.42 5.38 11.26
CA ASP A 138 1.36 6.15 12.08
C ASP A 138 2.29 5.23 12.89
N ARG A 139 1.74 4.16 13.48
CA ARG A 139 2.52 3.13 14.17
C ARG A 139 3.42 2.37 13.21
N PHE A 140 2.89 1.97 12.07
CA PHE A 140 3.63 1.26 11.01
C PHE A 140 4.84 2.07 10.53
N LEU A 141 4.66 3.37 10.27
CA LEU A 141 5.77 4.26 9.89
C LEU A 141 6.79 4.44 11.03
N THR A 142 6.31 4.67 12.24
CA THR A 142 7.18 4.88 13.41
C THR A 142 8.06 3.65 13.66
N GLU A 143 7.51 2.44 13.54
CA GLU A 143 8.29 1.21 13.70
C GLU A 143 9.35 1.06 12.62
N GLN A 144 9.10 1.45 11.40
CA GLN A 144 10.07 1.33 10.31
C GLN A 144 11.20 2.37 10.37
N ILE A 145 10.94 3.55 10.94
CA ILE A 145 11.95 4.62 11.04
C ILE A 145 12.75 4.52 12.35
N ALA A 146 12.10 4.14 13.44
CA ALA A 146 12.66 4.21 14.79
C ALA A 146 12.17 3.06 15.70
N GLY A 147 11.87 1.90 15.14
CA GLY A 147 11.34 0.76 15.88
C GLY A 147 12.25 0.27 16.99
N ASP A 148 13.55 0.27 16.75
CA ASP A 148 14.58 -0.11 17.73
C ASP A 148 14.64 0.82 18.96
N LEU A 149 14.14 2.06 18.81
CA LEU A 149 14.07 3.06 19.88
C LEU A 149 12.75 3.00 20.68
N LEU A 150 11.75 2.31 20.18
CA LEU A 150 10.45 2.23 20.83
C LEU A 150 10.48 1.37 22.10
N PRO A 151 9.68 1.69 23.14
CA PRO A 151 9.51 0.80 24.27
C PRO A 151 8.87 -0.52 23.81
N ALA A 152 9.34 -1.64 24.35
CA ALA A 152 8.80 -2.97 24.09
C ALA A 152 8.35 -3.65 25.37
N ARG A 153 7.19 -4.28 25.37
CA ARG A 153 6.63 -5.01 26.52
C ARG A 153 7.34 -6.35 26.77
N ASN A 154 7.91 -6.93 25.71
CA ASN A 154 8.59 -8.22 25.75
C ASN A 154 9.61 -8.35 24.60
N ARG A 155 10.34 -9.48 24.58
CA ARG A 155 11.37 -9.75 23.58
C ARG A 155 10.81 -9.89 22.16
N GLU A 156 9.63 -10.46 22.02
CA GLU A 156 8.98 -10.65 20.72
C GLU A 156 8.65 -9.29 20.08
N GLU A 157 8.01 -8.40 20.85
CA GLU A 157 7.74 -7.03 20.38
C GLU A 157 9.03 -6.27 20.06
N ARG A 158 10.07 -6.39 20.87
CA ARG A 158 11.39 -5.82 20.58
C ARG A 158 11.95 -6.32 19.27
N ASN A 159 11.90 -7.63 19.02
CA ASN A 159 12.38 -8.23 17.79
C ASN A 159 11.58 -7.70 16.58
N ARG A 160 10.25 -7.69 16.67
CA ARG A 160 9.37 -7.17 15.63
C ARG A 160 9.69 -5.72 15.28
N GLN A 161 9.81 -4.85 16.30
CA GLN A 161 10.15 -3.45 16.13
C GLN A 161 11.55 -3.26 15.50
N THR A 162 12.52 -4.09 15.89
CA THR A 162 13.86 -4.07 15.29
C THR A 162 13.83 -4.53 13.83
N ILE A 163 13.07 -5.58 13.51
CA ILE A 163 12.90 -6.06 12.13
C ILE A 163 12.24 -4.98 11.26
N ALA A 164 11.30 -4.22 11.80
CA ALA A 164 10.65 -3.13 11.08
C ALA A 164 11.65 -2.10 10.54
N THR A 165 12.75 -1.81 11.26
CA THR A 165 13.80 -0.89 10.79
C THR A 165 14.57 -1.43 9.58
N GLY A 166 14.28 -2.65 9.15
CA GLY A 166 14.70 -3.19 7.85
C GLY A 166 14.38 -2.29 6.68
N TYR A 167 13.34 -1.43 6.78
CA TYR A 167 13.07 -0.37 5.80
C TYR A 167 14.31 0.48 5.48
N ILE A 168 15.04 0.93 6.50
CA ILE A 168 16.26 1.71 6.34
C ILE A 168 17.38 0.85 5.75
N ALA A 169 17.43 -0.43 6.11
CA ALA A 169 18.42 -1.38 5.61
C ALA A 169 18.22 -1.78 4.15
N MET A 170 17.04 -1.53 3.55
CA MET A 170 16.77 -1.75 2.12
C MET A 170 17.46 -0.71 1.23
N ALA A 171 18.20 0.24 1.78
CA ALA A 171 18.99 1.18 0.99
C ALA A 171 20.02 0.42 0.13
N ARG A 172 20.14 0.86 -1.12
CA ARG A 172 21.11 0.31 -2.06
C ARG A 172 22.53 0.45 -1.53
N ARG A 173 23.31 -0.62 -1.57
CA ARG A 173 24.70 -0.63 -1.12
C ARG A 173 25.63 -0.44 -2.31
N PHE A 174 26.27 0.71 -2.37
CA PHE A 174 27.15 1.08 -3.47
C PHE A 174 28.57 0.57 -3.24
N GLY A 175 29.19 0.01 -4.29
CA GLY A 175 30.64 -0.14 -4.37
C GLY A 175 31.28 -1.20 -3.48
N SER A 176 30.88 -2.42 -3.62
CA SER A 176 31.37 -3.59 -2.85
C SER A 176 32.83 -3.96 -3.00
N LEU A 177 33.54 -3.41 -3.96
CA LEU A 177 34.95 -3.72 -4.23
C LEU A 177 35.89 -2.57 -3.86
N VAL A 178 35.38 -1.51 -3.25
CA VAL A 178 36.20 -0.34 -2.92
C VAL A 178 36.51 -0.36 -1.44
N GLU A 179 37.78 -0.23 -1.08
CA GLU A 179 38.27 -0.12 0.30
C GLU A 179 37.60 1.01 1.11
N ARG A 180 36.88 1.90 0.46
CA ARG A 180 36.09 2.97 1.06
C ARG A 180 34.65 2.90 0.56
N TYR A 181 33.81 2.20 1.31
CA TYR A 181 32.38 2.16 1.07
C TYR A 181 31.80 3.59 1.07
N PRO A 182 31.15 4.05 -0.03
CA PRO A 182 30.64 5.40 -0.12
C PRO A 182 29.30 5.53 0.65
N GLN A 183 29.38 5.54 1.99
CA GLN A 183 28.23 5.60 2.88
C GLN A 183 27.26 6.75 2.54
N HIS A 184 27.80 7.89 2.06
CA HIS A 184 26.98 9.01 1.67
C HIS A 184 25.98 8.68 0.57
N LEU A 185 26.33 7.82 -0.38
CA LEU A 185 25.39 7.40 -1.44
C LEU A 185 24.25 6.53 -0.89
N THR A 186 24.53 5.66 0.08
CA THR A 186 23.49 4.89 0.77
C THR A 186 22.57 5.79 1.59
N ILE A 187 23.12 6.78 2.28
CA ILE A 187 22.33 7.77 3.02
C ILE A 187 21.44 8.58 2.07
N GLU A 188 21.98 9.07 0.96
CA GLU A 188 21.23 9.81 -0.05
C GLU A 188 20.09 8.97 -0.63
N ASP A 189 20.36 7.70 -0.95
CA ASP A 189 19.37 6.78 -1.45
C ASP A 189 18.25 6.51 -0.41
N THR A 190 18.59 6.43 0.88
CA THR A 190 17.63 6.30 1.98
C THR A 190 16.76 7.55 2.09
N ILE A 191 17.36 8.75 2.06
CA ILE A 191 16.65 10.01 2.15
C ILE A 191 15.71 10.19 0.95
N ASP A 192 16.17 9.90 -0.26
CA ASP A 192 15.34 9.97 -1.47
C ASP A 192 14.14 9.02 -1.39
N ASN A 193 14.36 7.79 -0.91
CA ASN A 193 13.26 6.83 -0.73
C ASN A 193 12.26 7.29 0.34
N LEU A 194 12.72 7.80 1.48
CA LEU A 194 11.83 8.39 2.51
C LEU A 194 10.99 9.54 1.93
N GLY A 195 11.62 10.41 1.13
CA GLY A 195 10.91 11.48 0.45
C GLY A 195 9.77 10.97 -0.42
N ARG A 196 10.04 9.98 -1.26
CA ARG A 196 9.05 9.42 -2.18
C ARG A 196 7.98 8.61 -1.46
N THR A 197 8.37 7.73 -0.54
CA THR A 197 7.48 6.76 0.09
C THR A 197 6.59 7.40 1.15
N VAL A 198 7.14 8.29 1.98
CA VAL A 198 6.44 8.86 3.14
C VAL A 198 5.88 10.26 2.85
N LEU A 199 6.65 11.09 2.14
CA LEU A 199 6.27 12.49 1.88
C LEU A 199 5.63 12.71 0.51
N GLY A 200 5.75 11.76 -0.42
CA GLY A 200 5.30 11.92 -1.81
C GLY A 200 6.10 12.98 -2.57
N LEU A 201 7.35 13.23 -2.17
CA LEU A 201 8.23 14.27 -2.73
C LEU A 201 9.44 13.66 -3.42
N THR A 202 9.90 14.28 -4.51
CA THR A 202 11.11 13.89 -5.25
C THR A 202 12.30 14.75 -4.81
N ILE A 203 12.82 14.50 -3.60
CA ILE A 203 13.81 15.36 -2.94
C ILE A 203 15.22 15.25 -3.51
N SER A 204 15.54 14.22 -4.28
CA SER A 204 16.88 14.03 -4.87
C SER A 204 17.34 15.17 -5.77
N CYS A 205 16.41 15.88 -6.43
CA CYS A 205 16.73 17.04 -7.27
C CYS A 205 17.29 18.21 -6.45
N ALA A 206 16.84 18.36 -5.19
CA ALA A 206 17.27 19.43 -4.29
C ALA A 206 18.74 19.30 -3.83
N ARG A 207 19.40 18.18 -4.12
CA ARG A 207 20.82 18.00 -3.85
C ARG A 207 21.71 19.04 -4.56
N CYS A 208 21.30 19.51 -5.73
CA CYS A 208 22.11 20.37 -6.58
C CYS A 208 21.49 21.75 -6.83
N HIS A 209 20.17 21.88 -6.72
CA HIS A 209 19.42 23.12 -6.98
C HIS A 209 18.03 23.02 -6.35
N ASP A 210 17.36 24.14 -6.17
CA ASP A 210 15.98 24.18 -5.70
C ASP A 210 15.08 23.33 -6.58
N HIS A 211 14.18 22.56 -5.98
CA HIS A 211 13.26 21.72 -6.73
C HIS A 211 12.30 22.58 -7.56
N LYS A 212 12.06 22.18 -8.81
CA LYS A 212 11.25 22.98 -9.74
C LYS A 212 9.78 23.14 -9.32
N PHE A 213 9.22 22.11 -8.69
CA PHE A 213 7.79 22.04 -8.36
C PHE A 213 7.52 21.83 -6.88
N ASP A 214 8.33 21.06 -6.19
CA ASP A 214 8.17 20.76 -4.77
C ASP A 214 8.79 21.88 -3.91
N PRO A 215 8.23 22.20 -2.75
CA PRO A 215 8.73 23.29 -1.89
C PRO A 215 9.98 22.85 -1.12
N ILE A 216 11.03 22.48 -1.84
CA ILE A 216 12.30 21.96 -1.30
C ILE A 216 13.45 22.70 -1.96
N SER A 217 14.37 23.21 -1.14
CA SER A 217 15.60 23.91 -1.54
C SER A 217 16.84 23.14 -1.12
#